data_07f6a5aa35e96777cf1f3a47c26f4c2b
#
_entry.id   07f6a5aa35e96777cf1f3a47c26f4c2b
#
_cell.length_a   1.000
_cell.length_b   1.000
_cell.length_c   1.000
_cell.angle_alpha   90.00
_cell.angle_beta   90.00
_cell.angle_gamma   90.00
#
_symmetry.space_group_name_H-M   'P 1'
#
loop_
_entity.id
_entity.type
_entity.pdbx_description
1 polymer ?
#
loop_
_entity_poly.entity_id
_entity_poly.type
_entity_poly.pdbx_seq_one_letter_code
_entity_poly.pdbx_strand_id
1 'polypeptide(L)'
;MSGGIGGKLTDKAVKAFVGKSARGKKLADGGGLHLFITPAGGATWRVKYRIEGKEKIYSVGPYPLVSLAAARVELREVKSLLLENKDPGTERRVSRAATAAGSDNTFKAVAQEWLAMKQREWSAGHFTKSARAFERDIYPAIGNLPIASITPSIVAKSIEDIHKRDVLETATRILQHLNGVFRYAQAKGLCRDNPAGPAREILPRKKDNGRMPALLDWTALGDVLRRAEMARLSPSVRMAHRLCAFTAARIGNVVNAEWREFHLDDEQPVWIIPRAKMKVATRDIDHRVPLCSEIAAELRQWQEVFGGRGFVFPSPTGNKYIGRESIEKVYRVTLGLEGKHSPHGWRSAFSTLARDQGFARDAVELALDHAHDNEVARAYDRGERFTQRVELFNWWGEQLTAAQRGAKIIPLPAKKEVAA
;
A
#
# COMPACT_ATOMS: atom_id res chain seq x y z
N MET A 1 -34.07 7.38 36.61
CA MET A 1 -34.57 6.43 37.65
C MET A 1 -33.52 5.34 37.83
N SER A 2 -32.79 5.42 38.95
CA SER A 2 -31.70 4.48 39.27
C SER A 2 -32.27 3.15 39.74
N GLY A 3 -32.38 2.18 38.88
CA GLY A 3 -32.71 0.80 39.24
C GLY A 3 -31.47 0.12 39.82
N GLY A 4 -31.41 -0.05 41.14
CA GLY A 4 -30.31 -0.70 41.83
C GLY A 4 -30.00 -2.11 41.30
N ILE A 5 -28.69 -2.45 41.29
CA ILE A 5 -28.12 -3.73 40.91
C ILE A 5 -28.34 -4.80 42.00
N GLY A 6 -29.34 -4.67 42.85
CA GLY A 6 -29.65 -5.61 43.90
C GLY A 6 -30.68 -6.63 43.45
N GLY A 7 -30.29 -7.91 43.44
CA GLY A 7 -31.20 -8.99 43.13
C GLY A 7 -32.29 -9.17 44.17
N LYS A 8 -33.52 -9.27 43.71
CA LYS A 8 -34.74 -9.42 44.54
C LYS A 8 -35.03 -10.87 44.90
N LEU A 9 -34.43 -11.82 44.16
CA LEU A 9 -34.71 -13.24 44.29
C LEU A 9 -33.71 -13.97 45.15
N THR A 10 -34.22 -15.07 45.73
CA THR A 10 -33.40 -16.11 46.39
C THR A 10 -33.55 -17.42 45.61
N ASP A 11 -32.55 -18.31 45.71
CA ASP A 11 -32.63 -19.64 45.07
C ASP A 11 -33.87 -20.43 45.48
N LYS A 12 -34.34 -20.25 46.75
CA LYS A 12 -35.55 -20.86 47.26
C LYS A 12 -36.82 -20.31 46.49
N ALA A 13 -36.85 -19.04 46.25
CA ALA A 13 -37.95 -18.41 45.49
C ALA A 13 -37.92 -18.84 44.01
N VAL A 14 -36.76 -18.99 43.40
CA VAL A 14 -36.60 -19.48 42.04
C VAL A 14 -37.09 -20.94 41.92
N LYS A 15 -36.66 -21.83 42.82
CA LYS A 15 -37.12 -23.22 42.85
C LYS A 15 -38.64 -23.34 43.05
N ALA A 16 -39.20 -22.56 43.98
CA ALA A 16 -40.62 -22.54 44.24
C ALA A 16 -41.44 -22.03 43.00
N PHE A 17 -40.92 -21.04 42.29
CA PHE A 17 -41.54 -20.50 41.08
C PHE A 17 -41.58 -21.54 39.95
N VAL A 18 -40.47 -22.21 39.69
CA VAL A 18 -40.35 -23.23 38.63
C VAL A 18 -41.28 -24.42 38.95
N GLY A 19 -41.38 -24.86 40.21
CA GLY A 19 -42.23 -25.98 40.64
C GLY A 19 -43.77 -25.70 40.60
N LYS A 20 -44.13 -24.39 40.64
CA LYS A 20 -45.58 -23.98 40.70
C LYS A 20 -46.09 -23.29 39.43
N SER A 21 -45.20 -23.09 38.43
CA SER A 21 -45.49 -22.09 37.43
C SER A 21 -46.23 -22.56 36.21
N ALA A 22 -47.18 -21.75 35.80
CA ALA A 22 -47.84 -21.83 34.50
C ALA A 22 -46.86 -21.31 33.42
N ARG A 23 -46.96 -21.92 32.23
CA ARG A 23 -46.25 -21.54 31.02
C ARG A 23 -46.46 -20.07 30.66
N GLY A 24 -45.43 -19.40 30.13
CA GLY A 24 -45.48 -17.98 29.72
C GLY A 24 -45.28 -16.97 30.87
N LYS A 25 -45.15 -17.41 32.13
CA LYS A 25 -44.89 -16.52 33.26
C LYS A 25 -43.42 -16.13 33.40
N LYS A 26 -43.16 -14.97 34.00
CA LYS A 26 -41.83 -14.46 34.28
C LYS A 26 -41.72 -14.04 35.75
N LEU A 27 -40.52 -14.28 36.31
CA LEU A 27 -40.13 -13.88 37.65
C LEU A 27 -38.95 -12.94 37.56
N ALA A 28 -39.14 -11.66 37.98
CA ALA A 28 -38.14 -10.63 37.81
C ALA A 28 -37.18 -10.56 39.01
N ASP A 29 -35.85 -10.49 38.72
CA ASP A 29 -34.80 -10.32 39.75
C ASP A 29 -34.37 -8.86 39.91
N GLY A 30 -34.55 -8.05 38.88
CA GLY A 30 -34.15 -6.65 38.84
C GLY A 30 -33.13 -6.35 37.74
N GLY A 31 -32.92 -5.08 37.44
CA GLY A 31 -31.96 -4.64 36.40
C GLY A 31 -32.23 -5.16 34.98
N GLY A 32 -33.45 -5.68 34.70
CA GLY A 32 -33.82 -6.31 33.45
C GLY A 32 -33.72 -7.85 33.47
N LEU A 33 -33.05 -8.44 34.48
CA LEU A 33 -32.95 -9.88 34.63
C LEU A 33 -34.26 -10.50 35.10
N HIS A 34 -34.72 -11.55 34.43
CA HIS A 34 -35.90 -12.32 34.81
C HIS A 34 -35.78 -13.78 34.35
N LEU A 35 -36.41 -14.67 35.13
CA LEU A 35 -36.60 -16.05 34.73
C LEU A 35 -37.90 -16.14 33.95
N PHE A 36 -37.89 -16.73 32.79
CA PHE A 36 -39.06 -16.93 31.92
C PHE A 36 -39.37 -18.40 31.76
N ILE A 37 -40.61 -18.79 32.03
CA ILE A 37 -41.09 -20.17 31.76
C ILE A 37 -41.55 -20.21 30.29
N THR A 38 -40.86 -21.00 29.47
CA THR A 38 -41.19 -21.16 28.04
C THR A 38 -42.53 -21.87 27.85
N PRO A 39 -43.20 -21.74 26.70
CA PRO A 39 -44.41 -22.51 26.38
C PRO A 39 -44.20 -24.03 26.47
N ALA A 40 -42.99 -24.52 26.26
CA ALA A 40 -42.62 -25.92 26.39
C ALA A 40 -42.38 -26.37 27.86
N GLY A 41 -42.49 -25.43 28.83
CA GLY A 41 -42.31 -25.74 30.28
C GLY A 41 -40.88 -25.56 30.80
N GLY A 42 -39.91 -25.29 29.95
CA GLY A 42 -38.54 -25.02 30.37
C GLY A 42 -38.35 -23.62 30.97
N ALA A 43 -37.48 -23.48 31.97
CA ALA A 43 -37.16 -22.18 32.58
C ALA A 43 -35.89 -21.60 31.96
N THR A 44 -35.88 -20.32 31.57
CA THR A 44 -34.73 -19.67 30.93
C THR A 44 -34.48 -18.28 31.51
N TRP A 45 -33.25 -18.00 31.93
CA TRP A 45 -32.84 -16.66 32.32
C TRP A 45 -32.73 -15.75 31.12
N ARG A 46 -33.30 -14.53 31.21
CA ARG A 46 -33.30 -13.51 30.16
C ARG A 46 -33.01 -12.13 30.77
N VAL A 47 -32.33 -11.32 30.02
CA VAL A 47 -32.13 -9.90 30.33
C VAL A 47 -32.85 -9.06 29.29
N LYS A 48 -33.78 -8.22 29.73
CA LYS A 48 -34.44 -7.21 28.93
C LYS A 48 -33.61 -5.94 28.98
N TYR A 49 -33.25 -5.39 27.84
CA TYR A 49 -32.42 -4.17 27.73
C TYR A 49 -32.88 -3.27 26.59
N ARG A 50 -32.40 -2.05 26.58
CA ARG A 50 -32.66 -1.06 25.53
C ARG A 50 -31.36 -0.55 24.96
N ILE A 51 -31.26 -0.50 23.62
CA ILE A 51 -30.16 0.11 22.89
C ILE A 51 -30.72 0.82 21.66
N GLU A 52 -30.24 2.03 21.36
CA GLU A 52 -30.73 2.88 20.25
C GLU A 52 -32.26 3.03 20.24
N GLY A 53 -32.85 3.20 21.41
CA GLY A 53 -34.29 3.37 21.58
C GLY A 53 -35.13 2.08 21.41
N LYS A 54 -34.55 0.97 20.97
CA LYS A 54 -35.23 -0.32 20.75
C LYS A 54 -35.06 -1.24 21.94
N GLU A 55 -36.15 -1.91 22.31
CA GLU A 55 -36.19 -2.92 23.36
C GLU A 55 -35.76 -4.28 22.78
N LYS A 56 -34.81 -4.93 23.44
CA LYS A 56 -34.28 -6.25 23.05
C LYS A 56 -34.22 -7.20 24.26
N ILE A 57 -34.15 -8.51 23.98
CA ILE A 57 -34.01 -9.56 24.99
C ILE A 57 -32.75 -10.35 24.73
N TYR A 58 -31.88 -10.42 25.74
CA TYR A 58 -30.70 -11.27 25.75
C TYR A 58 -31.00 -12.56 26.52
N SER A 59 -30.83 -13.72 25.90
CA SER A 59 -31.05 -15.02 26.53
C SER A 59 -29.75 -15.46 27.20
N VAL A 60 -29.75 -15.52 28.55
CA VAL A 60 -28.59 -15.95 29.35
C VAL A 60 -28.39 -17.47 29.25
N GLY A 61 -29.42 -18.24 29.60
CA GLY A 61 -29.35 -19.69 29.53
C GLY A 61 -30.45 -20.39 30.31
N PRO A 62 -30.58 -21.73 30.18
CA PRO A 62 -31.63 -22.49 30.84
C PRO A 62 -31.30 -22.71 32.33
N TYR A 63 -32.34 -22.62 33.18
CA TYR A 63 -32.32 -23.03 34.56
C TYR A 63 -32.67 -24.53 34.64
N PRO A 64 -32.04 -25.36 35.49
CA PRO A 64 -31.06 -25.00 36.55
C PRO A 64 -29.60 -25.00 36.12
N LEU A 65 -29.28 -25.26 34.83
CA LEU A 65 -27.91 -25.27 34.32
C LEU A 65 -27.20 -23.95 34.60
N VAL A 66 -27.91 -22.83 34.42
CA VAL A 66 -27.45 -21.48 34.82
C VAL A 66 -28.11 -21.15 36.17
N SER A 67 -27.31 -21.02 37.22
CA SER A 67 -27.76 -20.62 38.56
C SER A 67 -28.17 -19.14 38.60
N LEU A 68 -28.91 -18.71 39.60
CA LEU A 68 -29.22 -17.29 39.82
C LEU A 68 -27.96 -16.44 39.96
N ALA A 69 -26.93 -16.97 40.66
CA ALA A 69 -25.66 -16.25 40.81
C ALA A 69 -24.95 -16.06 39.44
N ALA A 70 -24.90 -17.09 38.62
CA ALA A 70 -24.32 -17.04 37.28
C ALA A 70 -25.13 -16.07 36.37
N ALA A 71 -26.46 -16.10 36.45
CA ALA A 71 -27.30 -15.16 35.68
C ALA A 71 -27.07 -13.68 36.05
N ARG A 72 -26.74 -13.39 37.32
CA ARG A 72 -26.37 -12.07 37.80
C ARG A 72 -24.97 -11.62 37.32
N VAL A 73 -24.03 -12.55 37.16
CA VAL A 73 -22.73 -12.28 36.55
C VAL A 73 -22.94 -11.83 35.10
N GLU A 74 -23.69 -12.60 34.30
CA GLU A 74 -24.03 -12.25 32.92
C GLU A 74 -24.77 -10.92 32.80
N LEU A 75 -25.68 -10.60 33.74
CA LEU A 75 -26.31 -9.29 33.78
C LEU A 75 -25.30 -8.14 33.90
N ARG A 76 -24.24 -8.31 34.69
CA ARG A 76 -23.18 -7.29 34.84
C ARG A 76 -22.41 -7.12 33.53
N GLU A 77 -22.07 -8.21 32.85
CA GLU A 77 -21.41 -8.15 31.56
C GLU A 77 -22.27 -7.48 30.49
N VAL A 78 -23.56 -7.85 30.43
CA VAL A 78 -24.53 -7.20 29.54
C VAL A 78 -24.59 -5.68 29.80
N LYS A 79 -24.61 -5.27 31.07
CA LYS A 79 -24.61 -3.85 31.44
C LYS A 79 -23.32 -3.13 31.09
N SER A 80 -22.17 -3.79 31.25
CA SER A 80 -20.87 -3.26 30.86
C SER A 80 -20.82 -2.98 29.34
N LEU A 81 -21.27 -3.93 28.53
CA LEU A 81 -21.36 -3.73 27.07
C LEU A 81 -22.29 -2.58 26.68
N LEU A 82 -23.42 -2.44 27.38
CA LEU A 82 -24.36 -1.34 27.12
C LEU A 82 -23.76 0.04 27.49
N LEU A 83 -22.94 0.11 28.54
CA LEU A 83 -22.20 1.34 28.89
C LEU A 83 -21.18 1.70 27.81
N GLU A 84 -20.62 0.71 27.13
CA GLU A 84 -19.74 0.90 25.97
C GLU A 84 -20.50 1.14 24.64
N ASN A 85 -21.84 1.28 24.71
CA ASN A 85 -22.71 1.40 23.54
C ASN A 85 -22.61 0.21 22.56
N LYS A 86 -22.32 -0.99 23.08
CA LYS A 86 -22.26 -2.25 22.31
C LYS A 86 -23.52 -3.07 22.54
N ASP A 87 -24.06 -3.68 21.48
CA ASP A 87 -25.23 -4.57 21.59
C ASP A 87 -24.81 -5.96 22.06
N PRO A 88 -25.18 -6.39 23.30
CA PRO A 88 -24.79 -7.68 23.86
C PRO A 88 -25.26 -8.88 22.99
N GLY A 89 -26.39 -8.76 22.31
CA GLY A 89 -26.88 -9.80 21.41
C GLY A 89 -26.02 -9.97 20.16
N THR A 90 -25.46 -8.87 19.66
CA THR A 90 -24.53 -8.87 18.53
C THR A 90 -23.18 -9.40 18.95
N GLU A 91 -22.64 -8.93 20.07
CA GLU A 91 -21.33 -9.41 20.63
C GLU A 91 -21.35 -10.93 20.87
N ARG A 92 -22.45 -11.46 21.43
CA ARG A 92 -22.59 -12.92 21.63
C ARG A 92 -22.67 -13.72 20.33
N ARG A 93 -23.31 -13.17 19.28
CA ARG A 93 -23.33 -13.82 17.95
C ARG A 93 -21.94 -13.86 17.34
N VAL A 94 -21.20 -12.77 17.46
CA VAL A 94 -19.81 -12.67 16.99
C VAL A 94 -18.93 -13.68 17.73
N SER A 95 -19.02 -13.73 19.07
CA SER A 95 -18.26 -14.68 19.90
C SER A 95 -18.61 -16.14 19.59
N ARG A 96 -19.90 -16.48 19.41
CA ARG A 96 -20.33 -17.82 19.03
C ARG A 96 -19.90 -18.21 17.63
N ALA A 97 -19.96 -17.29 16.67
CA ALA A 97 -19.43 -17.50 15.32
C ALA A 97 -17.92 -17.72 15.35
N ALA A 98 -17.20 -16.99 16.23
CA ALA A 98 -15.78 -17.18 16.48
C ALA A 98 -15.46 -18.59 16.98
N THR A 99 -16.25 -19.09 17.94
CA THR A 99 -16.06 -20.41 18.52
C THR A 99 -16.47 -21.53 17.57
N ALA A 100 -17.51 -21.33 16.76
CA ALA A 100 -18.02 -22.33 15.82
C ALA A 100 -17.19 -22.42 14.52
N ALA A 101 -16.49 -21.37 14.13
CA ALA A 101 -15.69 -21.32 12.89
C ALA A 101 -14.35 -22.08 13.02
N GLY A 102 -13.94 -22.48 14.22
CA GLY A 102 -12.61 -23.08 14.46
C GLY A 102 -11.46 -22.09 14.18
N SER A 103 -10.23 -22.46 14.56
CA SER A 103 -9.04 -21.63 14.36
C SER A 103 -8.70 -21.36 12.89
N ASP A 104 -9.22 -22.19 11.97
CA ASP A 104 -8.85 -22.21 10.56
C ASP A 104 -9.52 -21.12 9.71
N ASN A 105 -10.62 -20.53 10.19
CA ASN A 105 -11.38 -19.49 9.45
C ASN A 105 -11.25 -18.10 10.07
N THR A 106 -10.19 -17.83 10.82
CA THR A 106 -9.90 -16.48 11.31
C THR A 106 -9.45 -15.59 10.17
N PHE A 107 -9.67 -14.26 10.30
CA PHE A 107 -9.18 -13.31 9.33
C PHE A 107 -7.66 -13.48 9.07
N LYS A 108 -6.87 -13.67 10.13
CA LYS A 108 -5.42 -13.86 10.04
C LYS A 108 -5.05 -15.08 9.20
N ALA A 109 -5.69 -16.24 9.47
CA ALA A 109 -5.41 -17.46 8.71
C ALA A 109 -5.72 -17.26 7.21
N VAL A 110 -6.89 -16.72 6.89
CA VAL A 110 -7.30 -16.45 5.49
C VAL A 110 -6.40 -15.39 4.82
N ALA A 111 -6.03 -14.35 5.55
CA ALA A 111 -5.12 -13.32 5.03
C ALA A 111 -3.71 -13.86 4.77
N GLN A 112 -3.22 -14.78 5.60
CA GLN A 112 -1.93 -15.45 5.37
C GLN A 112 -1.95 -16.34 4.13
N GLU A 113 -3.02 -17.08 3.89
CA GLU A 113 -3.19 -17.84 2.64
C GLU A 113 -3.22 -16.92 1.40
N TRP A 114 -3.97 -15.83 1.48
CA TRP A 114 -4.03 -14.84 0.41
C TRP A 114 -2.65 -14.19 0.16
N LEU A 115 -1.92 -13.83 1.21
CA LEU A 115 -0.58 -13.29 1.11
C LEU A 115 0.40 -14.31 0.48
N ALA A 116 0.33 -15.59 0.84
CA ALA A 116 1.15 -16.64 0.25
C ALA A 116 0.90 -16.79 -1.26
N MET A 117 -0.35 -16.65 -1.70
CA MET A 117 -0.68 -16.58 -3.12
C MET A 117 -0.06 -15.34 -3.77
N LYS A 118 -0.20 -14.17 -3.14
CA LYS A 118 0.33 -12.90 -3.65
C LYS A 118 1.86 -12.81 -3.63
N GLN A 119 2.54 -13.57 -2.83
CA GLN A 119 4.01 -13.65 -2.80
C GLN A 119 4.60 -14.08 -4.14
N ARG A 120 3.86 -14.89 -4.91
CA ARG A 120 4.27 -15.32 -6.26
C ARG A 120 4.10 -14.25 -7.33
N GLU A 121 3.21 -13.29 -7.08
CA GLU A 121 2.87 -12.22 -8.04
C GLU A 121 3.62 -10.90 -7.73
N TRP A 122 3.93 -10.67 -6.46
CA TRP A 122 4.49 -9.40 -6.01
C TRP A 122 6.01 -9.42 -5.93
N SER A 123 6.63 -8.27 -6.11
CA SER A 123 8.05 -8.13 -5.80
C SER A 123 8.29 -8.35 -4.30
N ALA A 124 9.46 -8.90 -3.94
CA ALA A 124 9.83 -9.19 -2.55
C ALA A 124 9.68 -7.96 -1.62
N GLY A 125 10.03 -6.77 -2.11
CA GLY A 125 9.88 -5.52 -1.35
C GLY A 125 8.42 -5.12 -1.12
N HIS A 126 7.54 -5.33 -2.11
CA HIS A 126 6.11 -5.07 -1.98
C HIS A 126 5.46 -6.05 -1.01
N PHE A 127 5.76 -7.33 -1.15
CA PHE A 127 5.28 -8.38 -0.25
C PHE A 127 5.65 -8.09 1.21
N THR A 128 6.95 -7.85 1.47
CA THR A 128 7.45 -7.58 2.84
C THR A 128 6.77 -6.36 3.47
N LYS A 129 6.60 -5.27 2.71
CA LYS A 129 5.90 -4.07 3.20
C LYS A 129 4.44 -4.34 3.52
N SER A 130 3.76 -5.10 2.65
CA SER A 130 2.35 -5.45 2.84
C SER A 130 2.15 -6.39 4.03
N ALA A 131 2.95 -7.44 4.15
CA ALA A 131 2.89 -8.37 5.27
C ALA A 131 3.13 -7.66 6.62
N ARG A 132 4.15 -6.78 6.70
CA ARG A 132 4.40 -5.97 7.90
C ARG A 132 3.23 -5.05 8.25
N ALA A 133 2.55 -4.49 7.24
CA ALA A 133 1.39 -3.64 7.49
C ALA A 133 0.22 -4.44 8.08
N PHE A 134 0.00 -5.68 7.63
CA PHE A 134 -0.99 -6.56 8.24
C PHE A 134 -0.64 -6.90 9.70
N GLU A 135 0.60 -7.28 9.96
CA GLU A 135 1.07 -7.61 11.31
C GLU A 135 0.95 -6.45 12.29
N ARG A 136 1.34 -5.26 11.86
CA ARG A 136 1.36 -4.08 12.72
C ARG A 136 -0.02 -3.46 12.93
N ASP A 137 -0.83 -3.39 11.88
CA ASP A 137 -2.02 -2.52 11.86
C ASP A 137 -3.34 -3.30 11.86
N ILE A 138 -3.38 -4.51 11.31
CA ILE A 138 -4.63 -5.23 11.06
C ILE A 138 -4.82 -6.41 11.99
N TYR A 139 -3.82 -7.29 12.11
CA TYR A 139 -3.96 -8.49 12.95
C TYR A 139 -4.25 -8.20 14.43
N PRO A 140 -3.72 -7.13 15.04
CA PRO A 140 -4.09 -6.79 16.43
C PRO A 140 -5.57 -6.44 16.58
N ALA A 141 -6.19 -5.85 15.56
CA ALA A 141 -7.57 -5.39 15.62
C ALA A 141 -8.59 -6.47 15.24
N ILE A 142 -8.34 -7.22 14.15
CA ILE A 142 -9.33 -8.15 13.58
C ILE A 142 -8.77 -9.54 13.28
N GLY A 143 -7.49 -9.78 13.51
CA GLY A 143 -6.81 -11.02 13.12
C GLY A 143 -7.46 -12.28 13.67
N ASN A 144 -7.89 -12.27 14.93
CA ASN A 144 -8.48 -13.42 15.62
C ASN A 144 -10.00 -13.54 15.41
N LEU A 145 -10.63 -12.58 14.71
CA LEU A 145 -12.07 -12.67 14.43
C LEU A 145 -12.33 -13.65 13.29
N PRO A 146 -13.40 -14.44 13.34
CA PRO A 146 -13.85 -15.21 12.20
C PRO A 146 -14.14 -14.28 11.04
N ILE A 147 -13.64 -14.60 9.86
CA ILE A 147 -13.77 -13.72 8.69
C ILE A 147 -15.24 -13.41 8.33
N ALA A 148 -16.12 -14.36 8.52
CA ALA A 148 -17.57 -14.20 8.28
C ALA A 148 -18.27 -13.25 9.28
N SER A 149 -17.66 -12.96 10.42
CA SER A 149 -18.25 -12.09 11.46
C SER A 149 -17.81 -10.62 11.33
N ILE A 150 -16.85 -10.33 10.47
CA ILE A 150 -16.32 -8.98 10.28
C ILE A 150 -17.31 -8.14 9.47
N THR A 151 -17.76 -7.05 10.08
CA THR A 151 -18.72 -6.11 9.50
C THR A 151 -18.04 -4.89 8.88
N PRO A 152 -18.72 -4.10 8.01
CA PRO A 152 -18.16 -2.86 7.48
C PRO A 152 -17.73 -1.88 8.58
N SER A 153 -18.44 -1.80 9.69
CA SER A 153 -18.08 -0.90 10.81
C SER A 153 -16.78 -1.32 11.50
N ILE A 154 -16.50 -2.62 11.60
CA ILE A 154 -15.25 -3.14 12.17
C ILE A 154 -14.07 -2.78 11.24
N VAL A 155 -14.23 -2.98 9.94
CA VAL A 155 -13.20 -2.59 8.95
C VAL A 155 -13.00 -1.09 8.96
N ALA A 156 -14.08 -0.30 8.95
CA ALA A 156 -14.05 1.15 8.98
C ALA A 156 -13.23 1.66 10.17
N LYS A 157 -13.53 1.18 11.39
CA LYS A 157 -12.79 1.55 12.60
C LYS A 157 -11.29 1.23 12.49
N SER A 158 -10.94 0.06 11.99
CA SER A 158 -9.53 -0.33 11.82
C SER A 158 -8.80 0.60 10.85
N ILE A 159 -9.46 1.02 9.78
CA ILE A 159 -8.89 1.95 8.78
C ILE A 159 -8.81 3.39 9.32
N GLU A 160 -9.82 3.85 10.07
CA GLU A 160 -9.79 5.16 10.74
C GLU A 160 -8.63 5.28 11.72
N ASP A 161 -8.36 4.22 12.50
CA ASP A 161 -7.26 4.22 13.48
C ASP A 161 -5.89 4.27 12.79
N ILE A 162 -5.76 3.74 11.59
CA ILE A 162 -4.57 3.91 10.75
C ILE A 162 -4.51 5.34 10.21
N HIS A 163 -5.63 5.88 9.73
CA HIS A 163 -5.70 7.22 9.14
C HIS A 163 -5.41 8.33 10.16
N LYS A 164 -5.83 8.18 11.41
CA LYS A 164 -5.53 9.13 12.51
C LYS A 164 -4.03 9.37 12.73
N ARG A 165 -3.17 8.48 12.24
CA ARG A 165 -1.71 8.65 12.26
C ARG A 165 -1.18 9.46 11.07
N ASP A 166 -2.05 10.14 10.33
CA ASP A 166 -1.76 10.96 9.13
C ASP A 166 -1.07 10.21 7.99
N VAL A 167 -1.43 8.94 7.80
CA VAL A 167 -0.87 8.06 6.76
C VAL A 167 -1.94 7.59 5.77
N LEU A 168 -2.65 8.54 5.15
CA LEU A 168 -3.76 8.29 4.21
C LEU A 168 -3.40 7.28 3.10
N GLU A 169 -2.21 7.39 2.54
CA GLU A 169 -1.77 6.45 1.48
C GLU A 169 -1.64 5.03 2.00
N THR A 170 -1.12 4.86 3.22
CA THR A 170 -1.02 3.55 3.87
C THR A 170 -2.42 2.99 4.18
N ALA A 171 -3.33 3.81 4.74
CA ALA A 171 -4.71 3.42 5.01
C ALA A 171 -5.43 2.97 3.74
N THR A 172 -5.29 3.73 2.65
CA THR A 172 -5.88 3.39 1.35
C THR A 172 -5.33 2.07 0.80
N ARG A 173 -4.03 1.84 0.88
CA ARG A 173 -3.38 0.61 0.41
C ARG A 173 -3.80 -0.60 1.24
N ILE A 174 -3.85 -0.46 2.55
CA ILE A 174 -4.33 -1.52 3.45
C ILE A 174 -5.79 -1.87 3.14
N LEU A 175 -6.64 -0.88 2.92
CA LEU A 175 -8.03 -1.12 2.55
C LEU A 175 -8.16 -1.88 1.22
N GLN A 176 -7.31 -1.58 0.23
CA GLN A 176 -7.23 -2.35 -1.01
C GLN A 176 -6.83 -3.81 -0.76
N HIS A 177 -5.88 -4.06 0.14
CA HIS A 177 -5.49 -5.41 0.51
C HIS A 177 -6.60 -6.15 1.27
N LEU A 178 -7.28 -5.48 2.21
CA LEU A 178 -8.46 -6.04 2.88
C LEU A 178 -9.54 -6.46 1.89
N ASN A 179 -9.83 -5.59 0.90
CA ASN A 179 -10.75 -5.93 -0.17
C ASN A 179 -10.30 -7.20 -0.94
N GLY A 180 -8.99 -7.34 -1.19
CA GLY A 180 -8.43 -8.55 -1.81
C GLY A 180 -8.64 -9.81 -0.96
N VAL A 181 -8.37 -9.72 0.35
CA VAL A 181 -8.58 -10.85 1.30
C VAL A 181 -10.03 -11.27 1.35
N PHE A 182 -10.98 -10.31 1.47
CA PHE A 182 -12.41 -10.64 1.53
C PHE A 182 -12.93 -11.22 0.20
N ARG A 183 -12.45 -10.73 -0.94
CA ARG A 183 -12.78 -11.35 -2.25
C ARG A 183 -12.27 -12.79 -2.35
N TYR A 184 -11.07 -13.05 -1.86
CA TYR A 184 -10.53 -14.40 -1.77
C TYR A 184 -11.36 -15.29 -0.86
N ALA A 185 -11.76 -14.78 0.31
CA ALA A 185 -12.63 -15.48 1.24
C ALA A 185 -14.01 -15.80 0.64
N GLN A 186 -14.60 -14.85 -0.11
CA GLN A 186 -15.86 -15.09 -0.83
C GLN A 186 -15.72 -16.21 -1.88
N ALA A 187 -14.63 -16.19 -2.65
CA ALA A 187 -14.36 -17.22 -3.65
C ALA A 187 -14.20 -18.63 -3.03
N LYS A 188 -13.72 -18.69 -1.77
CA LYS A 188 -13.64 -19.94 -0.97
C LYS A 188 -14.92 -20.28 -0.20
N GLY A 189 -15.96 -19.46 -0.27
CA GLY A 189 -17.19 -19.66 0.49
C GLY A 189 -17.08 -19.43 2.00
N LEU A 190 -16.01 -18.75 2.47
CA LEU A 190 -15.73 -18.51 3.89
C LEU A 190 -16.49 -17.29 4.44
N CYS A 191 -16.95 -16.39 3.59
CA CYS A 191 -17.82 -15.28 3.94
C CYS A 191 -18.78 -14.97 2.79
N ARG A 192 -19.95 -14.38 3.12
CA ARG A 192 -20.95 -14.01 2.13
C ARG A 192 -20.67 -12.64 1.51
N ASP A 193 -20.31 -11.68 2.35
CA ASP A 193 -20.20 -10.28 1.99
C ASP A 193 -18.75 -9.79 2.12
N ASN A 194 -18.40 -8.75 1.34
CA ASN A 194 -17.13 -8.07 1.44
C ASN A 194 -17.30 -6.74 2.19
N PRO A 195 -16.93 -6.67 3.47
CA PRO A 195 -17.10 -5.49 4.29
C PRO A 195 -16.11 -4.35 3.98
N ALA A 196 -15.07 -4.61 3.19
CA ALA A 196 -14.05 -3.60 2.86
C ALA A 196 -14.53 -2.59 1.80
N GLY A 197 -15.51 -2.97 0.96
CA GLY A 197 -16.06 -2.08 -0.06
C GLY A 197 -16.65 -0.80 0.55
N PRO A 198 -17.66 -0.90 1.42
CA PRO A 198 -18.29 0.26 2.08
C PRO A 198 -17.32 1.10 2.92
N ALA A 199 -16.30 0.48 3.51
CA ALA A 199 -15.29 1.19 4.32
C ALA A 199 -14.43 2.19 3.50
N ARG A 200 -14.52 2.18 2.17
CA ARG A 200 -13.83 3.16 1.31
C ARG A 200 -14.36 4.58 1.51
N GLU A 201 -15.63 4.73 1.82
CA GLU A 201 -16.29 6.03 1.93
C GLU A 201 -15.84 6.84 3.16
N ILE A 202 -15.21 6.19 4.16
CA ILE A 202 -14.66 6.90 5.33
C ILE A 202 -13.31 7.55 5.06
N LEU A 203 -12.60 7.14 4.01
CA LEU A 203 -11.33 7.77 3.65
C LEU A 203 -11.56 8.96 2.72
N PRO A 204 -10.93 10.10 2.99
CA PRO A 204 -10.98 11.21 2.06
C PRO A 204 -10.45 10.77 0.70
N ARG A 205 -11.04 11.29 -0.36
CA ARG A 205 -10.49 11.09 -1.70
C ARG A 205 -9.11 11.71 -1.74
N LYS A 206 -8.11 10.92 -2.18
CA LYS A 206 -6.78 11.47 -2.44
C LYS A 206 -6.96 12.63 -3.41
N LYS A 207 -6.57 13.83 -3.01
CA LYS A 207 -6.47 14.93 -3.96
C LYS A 207 -5.52 14.46 -5.05
N ASP A 208 -5.95 14.55 -6.28
CA ASP A 208 -5.04 14.35 -7.41
C ASP A 208 -4.01 15.49 -7.33
N ASN A 209 -2.85 15.19 -6.78
CA ASN A 209 -1.77 16.16 -6.67
C ASN A 209 -1.12 16.45 -8.03
N GLY A 210 -1.78 16.03 -9.10
CA GLY A 210 -1.30 16.21 -10.45
C GLY A 210 -0.08 15.34 -10.77
N ARG A 211 0.67 15.75 -11.78
CA ARG A 211 1.93 15.12 -12.17
C ARG A 211 2.99 15.34 -11.10
N MET A 212 3.90 14.39 -10.94
CA MET A 212 5.07 14.56 -10.06
C MET A 212 5.79 15.86 -10.43
N PRO A 213 6.12 16.72 -9.45
CA PRO A 213 6.78 17.99 -9.71
C PRO A 213 8.08 17.77 -10.46
N ALA A 214 8.26 18.52 -11.54
CA ALA A 214 9.47 18.50 -12.36
C ALA A 214 9.79 19.91 -12.86
N LEU A 215 11.06 20.27 -12.79
CA LEU A 215 11.57 21.47 -13.48
C LEU A 215 11.62 21.18 -14.98
N LEU A 216 11.13 22.11 -15.78
CA LEU A 216 11.08 22.01 -17.24
C LEU A 216 11.88 23.12 -17.92
N ASP A 217 12.57 23.94 -17.15
CA ASP A 217 13.43 25.01 -17.62
C ASP A 217 14.88 24.57 -17.58
N TRP A 218 15.62 24.79 -18.67
CA TRP A 218 17.00 24.37 -18.81
C TRP A 218 17.94 25.04 -17.79
N THR A 219 17.71 26.31 -17.49
CA THR A 219 18.51 27.05 -16.50
C THR A 219 18.36 26.43 -15.12
N ALA A 220 17.13 26.09 -14.76
CA ALA A 220 16.82 25.43 -13.49
C ALA A 220 17.41 24.00 -13.42
N LEU A 221 17.32 23.21 -14.52
CA LEU A 221 17.94 21.88 -14.60
C LEU A 221 19.46 21.96 -14.50
N GLY A 222 20.09 22.92 -15.18
CA GLY A 222 21.52 23.19 -15.07
C GLY A 222 21.93 23.60 -13.65
N ASP A 223 21.09 24.38 -12.96
CA ASP A 223 21.35 24.76 -11.55
C ASP A 223 21.29 23.55 -10.63
N VAL A 224 20.36 22.61 -10.82
CA VAL A 224 20.33 21.34 -10.07
C VAL A 224 21.65 20.59 -10.22
N LEU A 225 22.17 20.46 -11.43
CA LEU A 225 23.44 19.77 -11.69
C LEU A 225 24.63 20.49 -11.03
N ARG A 226 24.75 21.83 -11.20
CA ARG A 226 25.82 22.62 -10.57
C ARG A 226 25.80 22.51 -9.04
N ARG A 227 24.65 22.70 -8.43
CA ARG A 227 24.50 22.64 -6.97
C ARG A 227 24.79 21.24 -6.42
N ALA A 228 24.37 20.18 -7.12
CA ALA A 228 24.71 18.81 -6.74
C ALA A 228 26.23 18.55 -6.83
N GLU A 229 26.92 19.13 -7.83
CA GLU A 229 28.37 19.01 -7.98
C GLU A 229 29.11 19.69 -6.83
N MET A 230 28.66 20.86 -6.40
CA MET A 230 29.24 21.64 -5.32
C MET A 230 28.87 21.11 -3.91
N ALA A 231 27.88 20.28 -3.81
CA ALA A 231 27.36 19.77 -2.55
C ALA A 231 28.29 18.70 -1.94
N ARG A 232 28.29 18.58 -0.62
CA ARG A 232 29.01 17.52 0.10
C ARG A 232 28.25 16.18 -0.05
N LEU A 233 28.49 15.52 -1.17
CA LEU A 233 27.90 14.19 -1.48
C LEU A 233 29.01 13.15 -1.49
N SER A 234 28.69 11.90 -1.11
CA SER A 234 29.64 10.82 -1.37
C SER A 234 29.82 10.63 -2.89
N PRO A 235 31.00 10.19 -3.34
CA PRO A 235 31.26 10.00 -4.78
C PRO A 235 30.20 9.13 -5.47
N SER A 236 29.80 7.99 -4.87
CA SER A 236 28.76 7.10 -5.42
C SER A 236 27.41 7.80 -5.56
N VAL A 237 26.99 8.63 -4.60
CA VAL A 237 25.72 9.36 -4.67
C VAL A 237 25.76 10.44 -5.75
N ARG A 238 26.88 11.15 -5.88
CA ARG A 238 27.07 12.16 -6.92
C ARG A 238 27.01 11.55 -8.31
N MET A 239 27.77 10.49 -8.55
CA MET A 239 27.79 9.83 -9.86
C MET A 239 26.44 9.18 -10.20
N ALA A 240 25.77 8.57 -9.23
CA ALA A 240 24.42 8.02 -9.42
C ALA A 240 23.39 9.11 -9.72
N HIS A 241 23.49 10.29 -9.08
CA HIS A 241 22.67 11.46 -9.44
C HIS A 241 22.88 11.88 -10.89
N ARG A 242 24.14 11.96 -11.34
CA ARG A 242 24.46 12.30 -12.73
C ARG A 242 23.92 11.27 -13.72
N LEU A 243 24.14 9.98 -13.46
CA LEU A 243 23.59 8.92 -14.30
C LEU A 243 22.05 9.02 -14.38
N CYS A 244 21.38 9.30 -13.25
CA CYS A 244 19.94 9.50 -13.23
C CYS A 244 19.49 10.68 -14.11
N ALA A 245 20.20 11.80 -14.06
CA ALA A 245 19.89 12.99 -14.86
C ALA A 245 20.08 12.74 -16.35
N PHE A 246 21.23 12.19 -16.75
CA PHE A 246 21.61 12.01 -18.15
C PHE A 246 20.89 10.88 -18.86
N THR A 247 20.44 9.86 -18.13
CA THR A 247 19.74 8.71 -18.71
C THR A 247 18.22 8.76 -18.51
N ALA A 248 17.74 9.67 -17.67
CA ALA A 248 16.33 9.67 -17.21
C ALA A 248 15.83 8.29 -16.75
N ALA A 249 16.73 7.38 -16.35
CA ALA A 249 16.40 6.04 -15.90
C ALA A 249 15.67 6.06 -14.56
N ARG A 250 14.90 4.97 -14.26
CA ARG A 250 14.27 4.85 -12.94
C ARG A 250 15.34 4.75 -11.85
N ILE A 251 15.22 5.54 -10.80
CA ILE A 251 16.16 5.56 -9.68
C ILE A 251 16.50 4.17 -9.14
N GLY A 252 15.53 3.23 -9.17
CA GLY A 252 15.76 1.86 -8.76
C GLY A 252 16.76 1.12 -9.63
N ASN A 253 16.76 1.38 -10.92
CA ASN A 253 17.72 0.80 -11.86
C ASN A 253 19.08 1.46 -11.70
N VAL A 254 19.10 2.78 -11.53
CA VAL A 254 20.34 3.53 -11.31
C VAL A 254 21.10 3.00 -10.09
N VAL A 255 20.47 2.96 -8.91
CA VAL A 255 21.16 2.52 -7.68
C VAL A 255 21.60 1.07 -7.73
N ASN A 256 20.86 0.21 -8.44
CA ASN A 256 21.13 -1.22 -8.57
C ASN A 256 21.87 -1.57 -9.87
N ALA A 257 22.52 -0.59 -10.51
CA ALA A 257 23.29 -0.80 -11.72
C ALA A 257 24.55 -1.62 -11.43
N GLU A 258 24.85 -2.55 -12.32
CA GLU A 258 26.04 -3.41 -12.26
C GLU A 258 26.93 -3.15 -13.48
N TRP A 259 28.25 -3.21 -13.31
CA TRP A 259 29.18 -2.97 -14.40
C TRP A 259 28.99 -3.86 -15.62
N ARG A 260 28.58 -5.10 -15.43
CA ARG A 260 28.27 -6.03 -16.53
C ARG A 260 27.14 -5.58 -17.46
N GLU A 261 26.38 -4.56 -17.06
CA GLU A 261 25.27 -3.99 -17.83
C GLU A 261 25.76 -2.87 -18.77
N PHE A 262 26.99 -2.38 -18.59
CA PHE A 262 27.53 -1.24 -19.31
C PHE A 262 28.52 -1.69 -20.38
N HIS A 263 28.21 -1.37 -21.62
CA HIS A 263 29.05 -1.59 -22.80
C HIS A 263 29.60 -0.22 -23.22
N LEU A 264 30.68 0.20 -22.55
CA LEU A 264 31.23 1.55 -22.71
C LEU A 264 32.17 1.65 -23.92
N ASP A 265 32.76 0.53 -24.35
CA ASP A 265 33.76 0.48 -25.42
C ASP A 265 33.16 0.21 -26.80
N ASP A 266 31.83 -0.05 -26.89
CA ASP A 266 31.13 -0.18 -28.16
C ASP A 266 31.17 1.14 -28.93
N GLU A 267 31.02 1.07 -30.26
CA GLU A 267 30.91 2.26 -31.14
C GLU A 267 29.85 3.24 -30.63
N GLN A 268 28.71 2.71 -30.16
CA GLN A 268 27.69 3.44 -29.43
C GLN A 268 27.61 2.92 -27.99
N PRO A 269 28.17 3.65 -27.02
CA PRO A 269 28.07 3.26 -25.62
C PRO A 269 26.62 3.05 -25.17
N VAL A 270 26.35 1.95 -24.46
CA VAL A 270 25.01 1.57 -24.06
C VAL A 270 24.98 0.93 -22.66
N TRP A 271 23.92 1.24 -21.91
CA TRP A 271 23.58 0.54 -20.69
C TRP A 271 22.42 -0.41 -20.97
N ILE A 272 22.62 -1.71 -20.81
CA ILE A 272 21.63 -2.77 -21.02
C ILE A 272 21.08 -3.19 -19.67
N ILE A 273 19.87 -2.73 -19.34
CA ILE A 273 19.21 -3.05 -18.08
C ILE A 273 18.43 -4.36 -18.25
N PRO A 274 18.81 -5.43 -17.50
CA PRO A 274 18.11 -6.71 -17.58
C PRO A 274 16.61 -6.57 -17.29
N ARG A 275 15.77 -7.24 -18.07
CA ARG A 275 14.30 -7.19 -17.90
C ARG A 275 13.86 -7.58 -16.50
N ALA A 276 14.54 -8.51 -15.85
CA ALA A 276 14.28 -8.90 -14.47
C ALA A 276 14.39 -7.75 -13.45
N LYS A 277 15.13 -6.68 -13.76
CA LYS A 277 15.25 -5.45 -12.93
C LYS A 277 14.15 -4.43 -13.24
N MET A 278 13.37 -4.61 -14.30
CA MET A 278 12.37 -3.65 -14.75
C MET A 278 11.02 -3.88 -14.07
N LYS A 279 10.25 -2.78 -13.88
CA LYS A 279 8.97 -2.82 -13.16
C LYS A 279 7.88 -3.60 -13.93
N VAL A 280 7.95 -3.60 -15.25
CA VAL A 280 6.94 -4.20 -16.14
C VAL A 280 7.60 -5.34 -16.90
N ALA A 281 7.25 -6.57 -16.56
CA ALA A 281 7.81 -7.78 -17.17
C ALA A 281 7.18 -8.15 -18.54
N THR A 282 6.33 -7.28 -19.12
CA THR A 282 5.55 -7.59 -20.34
C THR A 282 6.36 -7.59 -21.63
N ARG A 283 7.64 -7.26 -21.60
CA ARG A 283 8.56 -7.34 -22.73
C ARG A 283 9.61 -8.39 -22.42
N ASP A 284 9.92 -9.25 -23.38
CA ASP A 284 10.96 -10.28 -23.25
C ASP A 284 12.38 -9.75 -23.55
N ILE A 285 12.52 -8.45 -23.82
CA ILE A 285 13.77 -7.83 -24.27
C ILE A 285 14.30 -6.90 -23.18
N ASP A 286 15.62 -6.97 -22.93
CA ASP A 286 16.32 -6.06 -22.02
C ASP A 286 16.22 -4.60 -22.48
N HIS A 287 16.20 -3.68 -21.55
CA HIS A 287 16.08 -2.26 -21.89
C HIS A 287 17.44 -1.66 -22.19
N ARG A 288 17.64 -1.27 -23.44
CA ARG A 288 18.88 -0.65 -23.92
C ARG A 288 18.78 0.88 -23.79
N VAL A 289 19.64 1.50 -22.99
CA VAL A 289 19.71 2.95 -22.79
C VAL A 289 21.00 3.48 -23.46
N PRO A 290 20.91 4.18 -24.60
CA PRO A 290 22.07 4.84 -25.19
C PRO A 290 22.70 5.82 -24.20
N LEU A 291 24.02 5.85 -24.17
CA LEU A 291 24.77 6.78 -23.33
C LEU A 291 25.39 7.86 -24.23
N CYS A 292 25.10 9.13 -23.92
CA CYS A 292 25.78 10.24 -24.58
C CYS A 292 27.27 10.27 -24.19
N SER A 293 28.06 10.96 -25.01
CA SER A 293 29.53 11.03 -24.85
C SER A 293 29.97 11.46 -23.46
N GLU A 294 29.27 12.43 -22.87
CA GLU A 294 29.64 13.01 -21.58
C GLU A 294 29.50 11.99 -20.44
N ILE A 295 28.31 11.36 -20.34
CA ILE A 295 28.11 10.40 -19.25
C ILE A 295 28.90 9.10 -19.47
N ALA A 296 29.15 8.71 -20.71
CA ALA A 296 30.01 7.57 -21.02
C ALA A 296 31.46 7.83 -20.60
N ALA A 297 31.98 9.03 -20.86
CA ALA A 297 33.31 9.43 -20.42
C ALA A 297 33.45 9.44 -18.89
N GLU A 298 32.45 10.00 -18.19
CA GLU A 298 32.43 10.00 -16.73
C GLU A 298 32.35 8.58 -16.15
N LEU A 299 31.59 7.68 -16.76
CA LEU A 299 31.53 6.29 -16.33
C LEU A 299 32.83 5.53 -16.54
N ARG A 300 33.57 5.78 -17.64
CA ARG A 300 34.91 5.21 -17.82
C ARG A 300 35.88 5.67 -16.72
N GLN A 301 35.95 6.97 -16.44
CA GLN A 301 36.74 7.49 -15.32
C GLN A 301 36.33 6.90 -13.98
N TRP A 302 35.02 6.75 -13.77
CA TRP A 302 34.49 6.13 -12.57
C TRP A 302 34.91 4.66 -12.44
N GLN A 303 34.91 3.92 -13.56
CA GLN A 303 35.37 2.55 -13.62
C GLN A 303 36.85 2.39 -13.31
N GLU A 304 37.68 3.29 -13.81
CA GLU A 304 39.11 3.33 -13.51
C GLU A 304 39.43 3.53 -12.02
N VAL A 305 38.66 4.41 -11.35
CA VAL A 305 38.84 4.75 -9.94
C VAL A 305 38.27 3.69 -8.99
N PHE A 306 37.09 3.18 -9.27
CA PHE A 306 36.36 2.32 -8.34
C PHE A 306 36.32 0.84 -8.76
N GLY A 307 36.91 0.49 -9.86
CA GLY A 307 36.94 -0.85 -10.44
C GLY A 307 35.71 -1.16 -11.29
N GLY A 308 35.84 -2.15 -12.17
CA GLY A 308 34.83 -2.54 -13.17
C GLY A 308 34.04 -3.80 -12.82
N ARG A 309 33.86 -4.13 -11.54
CA ARG A 309 33.17 -5.35 -11.11
C ARG A 309 32.09 -5.06 -10.06
N GLY A 310 31.03 -5.85 -10.09
CA GLY A 310 29.91 -5.73 -9.14
C GLY A 310 29.07 -4.50 -9.40
N PHE A 311 28.59 -3.87 -8.33
CA PHE A 311 27.74 -2.68 -8.41
C PHE A 311 28.53 -1.44 -8.82
N VAL A 312 27.94 -0.62 -9.69
CA VAL A 312 28.51 0.67 -10.11
C VAL A 312 28.56 1.66 -8.92
N PHE A 313 27.58 1.59 -8.04
CA PHE A 313 27.44 2.48 -6.88
C PHE A 313 27.41 1.66 -5.58
N PRO A 314 28.55 1.12 -5.12
CA PRO A 314 28.57 0.35 -3.89
C PRO A 314 28.23 1.21 -2.67
N SER A 315 27.58 0.61 -1.68
CA SER A 315 27.36 1.24 -0.39
C SER A 315 28.67 1.36 0.39
N PRO A 316 28.77 2.29 1.35
CA PRO A 316 29.97 2.41 2.20
C PRO A 316 30.32 1.12 2.95
N THR A 317 29.36 0.23 3.20
CA THR A 317 29.56 -1.08 3.84
C THR A 317 30.05 -2.17 2.87
N GLY A 318 30.13 -1.89 1.58
CA GLY A 318 30.66 -2.79 0.54
C GLY A 318 29.75 -3.96 0.12
N ASN A 319 28.76 -4.31 0.90
CA ASN A 319 27.96 -5.54 0.69
C ASN A 319 26.76 -5.38 -0.24
N LYS A 320 26.41 -4.15 -0.59
CA LYS A 320 25.26 -3.79 -1.44
C LYS A 320 25.53 -2.48 -2.18
N TYR A 321 24.55 -2.06 -2.96
CA TYR A 321 24.52 -0.75 -3.59
C TYR A 321 23.91 0.31 -2.65
N ILE A 322 24.10 1.60 -2.97
CA ILE A 322 23.50 2.74 -2.24
C ILE A 322 21.97 2.67 -2.25
N GLY A 323 21.33 3.09 -1.17
CA GLY A 323 19.85 3.15 -1.10
C GLY A 323 19.28 4.26 -1.99
N ARG A 324 18.05 4.08 -2.47
CA ARG A 324 17.29 5.12 -3.18
C ARG A 324 17.16 6.39 -2.35
N GLU A 325 16.94 6.22 -1.07
CA GLU A 325 16.78 7.29 -0.08
C GLU A 325 17.99 8.22 -0.05
N SER A 326 19.19 7.71 -0.35
CA SER A 326 20.40 8.53 -0.43
C SER A 326 20.32 9.55 -1.55
N ILE A 327 19.79 9.15 -2.72
CA ILE A 327 19.62 10.07 -3.86
C ILE A 327 18.39 10.97 -3.63
N GLU A 328 17.27 10.43 -3.14
CA GLU A 328 16.07 11.22 -2.82
C GLU A 328 16.37 12.33 -1.80
N LYS A 329 17.26 12.05 -0.83
CA LYS A 329 17.74 13.02 0.16
C LYS A 329 18.50 14.18 -0.48
N VAL A 330 19.24 13.94 -1.58
CA VAL A 330 19.92 15.02 -2.32
C VAL A 330 18.90 16.08 -2.74
N TYR A 331 17.81 15.68 -3.37
CA TYR A 331 16.79 16.62 -3.85
C TYR A 331 16.04 17.28 -2.69
N ARG A 332 15.54 16.50 -1.75
CA ARG A 332 14.70 17.01 -0.67
C ARG A 332 15.45 17.89 0.32
N VAL A 333 16.65 17.41 0.78
CA VAL A 333 17.36 18.05 1.88
C VAL A 333 18.52 18.91 1.36
N THR A 334 19.41 18.31 0.55
CA THR A 334 20.66 19.00 0.16
C THR A 334 20.38 20.16 -0.80
N LEU A 335 19.48 19.95 -1.77
CA LEU A 335 19.16 20.97 -2.78
C LEU A 335 17.89 21.77 -2.45
N GLY A 336 17.09 21.36 -1.44
CA GLY A 336 15.86 22.05 -1.08
C GLY A 336 14.80 22.07 -2.20
N LEU A 337 14.71 20.98 -2.95
CA LEU A 337 13.80 20.84 -4.11
C LEU A 337 12.54 20.04 -3.80
N GLU A 338 12.20 19.87 -2.52
CA GLU A 338 10.95 19.20 -2.13
C GLU A 338 9.75 19.91 -2.77
N GLY A 339 8.86 19.13 -3.39
CA GLY A 339 7.71 19.67 -4.12
C GLY A 339 8.03 20.37 -5.45
N LYS A 340 9.29 20.50 -5.86
CA LYS A 340 9.72 21.17 -7.09
C LYS A 340 10.34 20.21 -8.10
N HIS A 341 11.23 19.35 -7.66
CA HIS A 341 11.92 18.37 -8.51
C HIS A 341 12.37 17.16 -7.67
N SER A 342 12.51 16.02 -8.33
CA SER A 342 12.92 14.76 -7.71
C SER A 342 13.73 13.93 -8.71
N PRO A 343 14.35 12.80 -8.30
CA PRO A 343 14.96 11.89 -9.28
C PRO A 343 14.00 11.46 -10.40
N HIS A 344 12.70 11.33 -10.11
CA HIS A 344 11.69 11.04 -11.12
C HIS A 344 11.37 12.26 -12.01
N GLY A 345 11.62 13.46 -11.52
CA GLY A 345 11.45 14.72 -12.27
C GLY A 345 12.29 14.77 -13.55
N TRP A 346 13.48 14.14 -13.56
CA TRP A 346 14.31 14.02 -14.77
C TRP A 346 13.58 13.30 -15.91
N ARG A 347 12.82 12.25 -15.60
CA ARG A 347 12.03 11.53 -16.61
C ARG A 347 10.89 12.38 -17.18
N SER A 348 10.25 13.16 -16.31
CA SER A 348 9.21 14.10 -16.73
C SER A 348 9.79 15.23 -17.59
N ALA A 349 10.93 15.78 -17.20
CA ALA A 349 11.65 16.79 -17.96
C ALA A 349 12.10 16.24 -19.33
N PHE A 350 12.75 15.09 -19.35
CA PHE A 350 13.17 14.41 -20.58
C PHE A 350 11.98 14.20 -21.54
N SER A 351 10.87 13.62 -21.04
CA SER A 351 9.69 13.37 -21.87
C SER A 351 9.05 14.66 -22.42
N THR A 352 8.96 15.70 -21.60
CA THR A 352 8.32 16.95 -22.00
C THR A 352 9.21 17.72 -22.99
N LEU A 353 10.46 17.97 -22.62
CA LEU A 353 11.37 18.78 -23.43
C LEU A 353 11.76 18.11 -24.74
N ALA A 354 11.86 16.78 -24.77
CA ALA A 354 12.10 16.03 -26.00
C ALA A 354 10.91 16.16 -26.99
N ARG A 355 9.68 16.10 -26.49
CA ARG A 355 8.49 16.28 -27.33
C ARG A 355 8.37 17.72 -27.81
N ASP A 356 8.66 18.70 -26.96
CA ASP A 356 8.65 20.11 -27.34
C ASP A 356 9.70 20.39 -28.41
N GLN A 357 10.81 19.63 -28.43
CA GLN A 357 11.85 19.70 -29.46
C GLN A 357 11.44 19.00 -30.77
N GLY A 358 10.35 18.22 -30.78
CA GLY A 358 9.86 17.52 -31.98
C GLY A 358 10.37 16.09 -32.13
N PHE A 359 10.93 15.48 -31.10
CA PHE A 359 11.24 14.03 -31.12
C PHE A 359 9.96 13.19 -31.16
N ALA A 360 9.98 12.12 -31.96
CA ALA A 360 8.86 11.21 -32.11
C ALA A 360 8.42 10.64 -30.74
N ARG A 361 7.10 10.72 -30.46
CA ARG A 361 6.52 10.25 -29.20
C ARG A 361 6.95 8.83 -28.87
N ASP A 362 6.91 7.93 -29.85
CA ASP A 362 7.25 6.52 -29.63
C ASP A 362 8.71 6.32 -29.25
N ALA A 363 9.64 7.10 -29.84
CA ALA A 363 11.06 7.05 -29.47
C ALA A 363 11.26 7.48 -28.01
N VAL A 364 10.54 8.53 -27.57
CA VAL A 364 10.58 9.02 -26.18
C VAL A 364 9.99 8.00 -25.20
N GLU A 365 8.83 7.39 -25.54
CA GLU A 365 8.22 6.36 -24.68
C GLU A 365 9.09 5.10 -24.58
N LEU A 366 9.71 4.67 -25.70
CA LEU A 366 10.68 3.56 -25.71
C LEU A 366 11.93 3.89 -24.92
N ALA A 367 12.46 5.12 -24.99
CA ALA A 367 13.59 5.56 -24.20
C ALA A 367 13.33 5.48 -22.68
N LEU A 368 12.08 5.70 -22.29
CA LEU A 368 11.65 5.64 -20.89
C LEU A 368 11.12 4.26 -20.46
N ASP A 369 11.12 3.26 -21.34
CA ASP A 369 10.51 1.93 -21.08
C ASP A 369 9.06 2.08 -20.56
N HIS A 370 8.29 2.95 -21.19
CA HIS A 370 6.85 3.02 -20.96
C HIS A 370 6.15 1.97 -21.82
N ALA A 371 5.14 1.28 -21.25
CA ALA A 371 4.30 0.38 -22.02
C ALA A 371 3.44 1.20 -22.98
N HIS A 372 3.35 0.76 -24.24
CA HIS A 372 2.34 1.30 -25.14
C HIS A 372 0.94 0.90 -24.64
N ASP A 373 0.03 1.87 -24.56
CA ASP A 373 -1.37 1.64 -24.15
C ASP A 373 -2.15 0.79 -25.15
N ASN A 374 -1.60 0.59 -26.37
CA ASN A 374 -2.26 -0.12 -27.45
C ASN A 374 -1.51 -1.43 -27.80
N GLU A 375 -2.21 -2.57 -27.65
CA GLU A 375 -1.71 -3.90 -27.96
C GLU A 375 -1.35 -4.07 -29.46
N VAL A 376 -2.05 -3.37 -30.35
CA VAL A 376 -1.81 -3.36 -31.79
C VAL A 376 -0.50 -2.63 -32.11
N ALA A 377 -0.22 -1.49 -31.48
CA ALA A 377 1.05 -0.78 -31.63
C ALA A 377 2.25 -1.62 -31.17
N ARG A 378 2.06 -2.44 -30.12
CA ARG A 378 3.08 -3.40 -29.64
C ARG A 378 3.46 -4.46 -30.67
N ALA A 379 2.50 -4.95 -31.45
CA ALA A 379 2.73 -5.98 -32.46
C ALA A 379 3.51 -5.45 -33.68
N TYR A 380 3.34 -4.18 -34.00
CA TYR A 380 4.01 -3.53 -35.14
C TYR A 380 5.37 -2.90 -34.80
N ASP A 381 5.63 -2.55 -33.54
CA ASP A 381 6.85 -1.87 -33.12
C ASP A 381 7.91 -2.87 -32.59
N ARG A 382 8.30 -3.82 -33.45
CA ARG A 382 9.39 -4.76 -33.19
C ARG A 382 10.77 -4.12 -33.30
N GLY A 383 10.86 -2.94 -33.94
CA GLY A 383 12.08 -2.13 -34.02
C GLY A 383 12.27 -1.32 -32.74
N GLU A 384 13.42 -1.43 -32.08
CA GLU A 384 13.76 -0.65 -30.90
C GLU A 384 13.93 0.84 -31.17
N ARG A 385 13.80 1.31 -32.41
CA ARG A 385 14.14 2.66 -32.88
C ARG A 385 15.47 3.15 -32.27
N PHE A 386 16.46 2.25 -32.20
CA PHE A 386 17.66 2.48 -31.43
C PHE A 386 18.41 3.71 -31.91
N THR A 387 18.57 3.90 -33.22
CA THR A 387 19.22 5.08 -33.81
C THR A 387 18.53 6.38 -33.38
N GLN A 388 17.20 6.44 -33.45
CA GLN A 388 16.44 7.61 -33.00
C GLN A 388 16.61 7.90 -31.49
N ARG A 389 16.76 6.82 -30.72
CA ARG A 389 17.02 6.95 -29.26
C ARG A 389 18.46 7.39 -29.00
N VAL A 390 19.42 7.00 -29.81
CA VAL A 390 20.80 7.51 -29.73
C VAL A 390 20.82 9.01 -29.99
N GLU A 391 20.17 9.49 -31.06
CA GLU A 391 20.03 10.93 -31.34
C GLU A 391 19.36 11.67 -30.19
N LEU A 392 18.30 11.12 -29.61
CA LEU A 392 17.57 11.69 -28.49
C LEU A 392 18.47 11.82 -27.22
N PHE A 393 19.21 10.77 -26.86
CA PHE A 393 20.09 10.82 -25.67
C PHE A 393 21.31 11.69 -25.88
N ASN A 394 21.88 11.77 -27.08
CA ASN A 394 22.96 12.70 -27.40
C ASN A 394 22.47 14.14 -27.27
N TRP A 395 21.34 14.48 -27.91
CA TRP A 395 20.73 15.79 -27.75
C TRP A 395 20.47 16.13 -26.27
N TRP A 396 19.90 15.21 -25.49
CA TRP A 396 19.62 15.43 -24.07
C TRP A 396 20.89 15.70 -23.27
N GLY A 397 21.95 14.93 -23.50
CA GLY A 397 23.26 15.10 -22.84
C GLY A 397 23.90 16.45 -23.17
N GLU A 398 23.89 16.84 -24.45
CA GLU A 398 24.39 18.14 -24.91
C GLU A 398 23.65 19.30 -24.24
N GLN A 399 22.30 19.24 -24.20
CA GLN A 399 21.50 20.29 -23.57
C GLN A 399 21.76 20.39 -22.06
N LEU A 400 21.84 19.27 -21.35
CA LEU A 400 22.15 19.25 -19.92
C LEU A 400 23.54 19.80 -19.64
N THR A 401 24.51 19.45 -20.47
CA THR A 401 25.90 19.92 -20.32
C THR A 401 25.99 21.43 -20.58
N ALA A 402 25.32 21.91 -21.61
CA ALA A 402 25.24 23.34 -21.92
C ALA A 402 24.54 24.10 -20.75
N ALA A 403 23.43 23.60 -20.27
CA ALA A 403 22.70 24.17 -19.12
C ALA A 403 23.55 24.21 -17.85
N GLN A 404 24.30 23.14 -17.57
CA GLN A 404 25.21 23.07 -16.43
C GLN A 404 26.35 24.11 -16.54
N ARG A 405 26.82 24.39 -17.74
CA ARG A 405 27.86 25.43 -17.99
C ARG A 405 27.31 26.86 -17.95
N GLY A 406 25.97 27.02 -17.82
CA GLY A 406 25.31 28.32 -17.83
C GLY A 406 25.13 28.93 -19.23
N ALA A 407 25.28 28.13 -20.28
CA ALA A 407 25.01 28.59 -21.64
C ALA A 407 23.52 28.88 -21.86
N LYS A 408 23.22 29.94 -22.59
CA LYS A 408 21.83 30.25 -23.01
C LYS A 408 21.41 29.22 -24.05
N ILE A 409 20.50 28.33 -23.70
CA ILE A 409 19.98 27.32 -24.62
C ILE A 409 18.91 27.99 -25.46
N ILE A 410 19.15 28.08 -26.76
CA ILE A 410 18.16 28.53 -27.73
C ILE A 410 17.50 27.28 -28.30
N PRO A 411 16.15 27.11 -28.14
CA PRO A 411 15.47 25.99 -28.75
C PRO A 411 15.71 25.99 -30.27
N LEU A 412 16.14 24.87 -30.83
CA LEU A 412 16.13 24.74 -32.29
C LEU A 412 14.67 24.78 -32.78
N PRO A 413 14.40 25.43 -33.93
CA PRO A 413 13.06 25.42 -34.50
C PRO A 413 12.64 23.95 -34.72
N ALA A 414 11.43 23.60 -34.24
CA ALA A 414 10.91 22.25 -34.37
C ALA A 414 11.02 21.79 -35.85
N LYS A 415 11.59 20.64 -36.11
CA LYS A 415 11.59 20.03 -37.44
C LYS A 415 10.13 19.91 -37.87
N LYS A 416 9.73 20.65 -38.90
CA LYS A 416 8.42 20.46 -39.54
C LYS A 416 8.36 19.01 -40.01
N GLU A 417 7.34 18.27 -39.58
CA GLU A 417 7.03 16.98 -40.19
C GLU A 417 6.93 17.20 -41.73
N VAL A 418 7.83 16.59 -42.45
CA VAL A 418 7.66 16.40 -43.87
C VAL A 418 6.54 15.38 -44.00
N ALA A 419 5.36 15.84 -44.34
CA ALA A 419 4.25 14.97 -44.70
C ALA A 419 4.69 14.12 -45.89
N ALA A 420 4.67 12.80 -45.68
CA ALA A 420 4.85 11.80 -46.73
C ALA A 420 3.47 11.35 -47.21
#